data_33b1751d3710efde5ed12af0edc48d4b
#
_entry.id   33b1751d3710efde5ed12af0edc48d4b
#
_cell.length_a   1.000
_cell.length_b   1.000
_cell.length_c   1.000
_cell.angle_alpha   90.00
_cell.angle_beta   90.00
_cell.angle_gamma   90.00
#
_symmetry.space_group_name_H-M   'P 1'
#
loop_
_entity.id
_entity.type
_entity.pdbx_description
1 polymer ?
#
loop_
_entity_poly.entity_id
_entity_poly.type
_entity_poly.pdbx_seq_one_letter_code
_entity_poly.pdbx_strand_id
1 'polypeptide(L)'
;MKCNLLVLGAGESGVSAALLAQEKGYLPFVSDSGTIRPEMKAVLTKAAVPYEEGGHQLPYLQDTEEVIKSPGIPDSAEVVRRCKALGLPILSEIEFAARYTTPKQLISITGSNGKTTTTTLIDLALRAAGVQLSL
;
A
#
# COMPACT_ATOMS: atom_id res chain seq x y z
N MET A 1 -10.16 -19.51 -4.25
CA MET A 1 -10.24 -18.13 -3.73
C MET A 1 -9.87 -17.19 -4.87
N LYS A 2 -10.65 -16.17 -5.13
CA LYS A 2 -10.36 -15.21 -6.22
C LYS A 2 -9.73 -13.95 -5.59
N CYS A 3 -8.59 -13.51 -6.09
CA CYS A 3 -7.97 -12.25 -5.67
C CYS A 3 -7.79 -11.37 -6.90
N ASN A 4 -8.27 -10.14 -6.85
CA ASN A 4 -8.23 -9.22 -7.98
C ASN A 4 -7.26 -8.05 -7.78
N LEU A 5 -6.65 -7.95 -6.60
CA LEU A 5 -5.66 -6.94 -6.28
C LEU A 5 -4.42 -7.57 -5.63
N LEU A 6 -3.26 -7.37 -6.23
CA LEU A 6 -1.98 -7.79 -5.68
C LEU A 6 -1.30 -6.62 -4.97
N VAL A 7 -0.89 -6.83 -3.71
CA VAL A 7 -0.07 -5.86 -2.96
C VAL A 7 1.33 -6.42 -2.79
N LEU A 8 2.31 -5.76 -3.37
CA LEU A 8 3.73 -6.11 -3.26
C LEU A 8 4.39 -5.32 -2.14
N GLY A 9 4.81 -6.03 -1.10
CA GLY A 9 5.37 -5.51 0.14
C GLY A 9 4.37 -5.52 1.29
N ALA A 10 4.76 -6.13 2.41
CA ALA A 10 3.96 -6.28 3.62
C ALA A 10 4.46 -5.39 4.78
N GLY A 11 5.00 -4.22 4.45
CA GLY A 11 5.25 -3.14 5.41
C GLY A 11 3.95 -2.49 5.88
N GLU A 12 4.05 -1.50 6.76
CA GLU A 12 2.88 -0.80 7.31
C GLU A 12 1.99 -0.20 6.22
N SER A 13 2.58 0.46 5.22
CA SER A 13 1.84 1.07 4.11
C SER A 13 1.18 0.03 3.20
N GLY A 14 1.88 -1.07 2.89
CA GLY A 14 1.33 -2.15 2.06
C GLY A 14 0.16 -2.85 2.74
N VAL A 15 0.29 -3.18 4.04
CA VAL A 15 -0.81 -3.76 4.83
C VAL A 15 -1.98 -2.79 4.93
N SER A 16 -1.73 -1.50 5.17
CA SER A 16 -2.78 -0.48 5.22
C SER A 16 -3.50 -0.34 3.86
N ALA A 17 -2.75 -0.39 2.75
CA ALA A 17 -3.33 -0.37 1.41
C ALA A 17 -4.21 -1.60 1.14
N ALA A 18 -3.79 -2.79 1.59
CA ALA A 18 -4.58 -4.01 1.49
C ALA A 18 -5.90 -3.92 2.28
N LEU A 19 -5.88 -3.37 3.50
CA LEU A 19 -7.08 -3.17 4.31
C LEU A 19 -8.02 -2.15 3.67
N LEU A 20 -7.50 -1.03 3.16
CA LEU A 20 -8.28 -0.06 2.42
C LEU A 20 -8.91 -0.69 1.18
N ALA A 21 -8.14 -1.46 0.43
CA ALA A 21 -8.65 -2.16 -0.75
C ALA A 21 -9.80 -3.10 -0.40
N GLN A 22 -9.67 -3.88 0.67
CA GLN A 22 -10.74 -4.75 1.15
C GLN A 22 -11.99 -3.95 1.54
N GLU A 23 -11.84 -2.83 2.25
CA GLU A 23 -12.94 -1.92 2.58
C GLU A 23 -13.65 -1.39 1.32
N LYS A 24 -12.92 -1.18 0.23
CA LYS A 24 -13.45 -0.72 -1.06
C LYS A 24 -13.97 -1.85 -1.97
N GLY A 25 -14.03 -3.07 -1.45
CA GLY A 25 -14.63 -4.21 -2.15
C GLY A 25 -13.67 -5.00 -3.04
N TYR A 26 -12.36 -4.72 -3.00
CA TYR A 26 -11.36 -5.56 -3.64
C TYR A 26 -11.12 -6.84 -2.85
N LEU A 27 -10.51 -7.80 -3.50
CA LEU A 27 -10.05 -9.06 -2.91
C LEU A 27 -8.51 -9.06 -2.91
N PRO A 28 -7.86 -8.40 -1.92
CA PRO A 28 -6.42 -8.23 -1.92
C PRO A 28 -5.68 -9.52 -1.58
N PHE A 29 -4.51 -9.70 -2.18
CA PHE A 29 -3.49 -10.66 -1.81
C PHE A 29 -2.17 -9.93 -1.56
N VAL A 30 -1.55 -10.15 -0.41
CA VAL A 30 -0.29 -9.51 -0.04
C VAL A 30 0.88 -10.47 -0.27
N SER A 31 1.92 -10.02 -0.98
CA SER A 31 3.11 -10.82 -1.27
C SER A 31 4.37 -10.06 -0.86
N ASP A 32 5.23 -10.71 -0.08
CA ASP A 32 6.51 -10.16 0.36
C ASP A 32 7.66 -11.15 0.12
N SER A 33 8.76 -10.67 -0.42
CA SER A 33 9.96 -11.49 -0.65
C SER A 33 10.71 -11.86 0.63
N GLY A 34 10.55 -11.06 1.68
CA GLY A 34 11.13 -11.25 3.00
C GLY A 34 10.17 -11.92 3.98
N THR A 35 10.58 -11.90 5.24
CA THR A 35 9.72 -12.33 6.35
C THR A 35 8.84 -11.19 6.80
N ILE A 36 7.55 -11.40 6.82
CA ILE A 36 6.56 -10.41 7.29
C ILE A 36 6.64 -10.32 8.82
N ARG A 37 6.66 -9.10 9.33
CA ARG A 37 6.68 -8.86 10.78
C ARG A 37 5.45 -9.49 11.46
N PRO A 38 5.59 -10.10 12.66
CA PRO A 38 4.49 -10.79 13.35
C PRO A 38 3.24 -9.92 13.55
N GLU A 39 3.42 -8.63 13.86
CA GLU A 39 2.32 -7.68 14.02
C GLU A 39 1.55 -7.46 12.72
N MET A 40 2.23 -7.43 11.57
CA MET A 40 1.57 -7.30 10.26
C MET A 40 0.83 -8.57 9.87
N LYS A 41 1.41 -9.75 10.15
CA LYS A 41 0.71 -11.03 9.98
C LYS A 41 -0.57 -11.11 10.81
N ALA A 42 -0.50 -10.65 12.07
CA ALA A 42 -1.67 -10.64 12.95
C ALA A 42 -2.79 -9.75 12.38
N VAL A 43 -2.44 -8.58 11.82
CA VAL A 43 -3.39 -7.67 11.16
C VAL A 43 -4.01 -8.33 9.94
N LEU A 44 -3.21 -8.89 9.03
CA LEU A 44 -3.68 -9.56 7.82
C LEU A 44 -4.57 -10.76 8.15
N THR A 45 -4.16 -11.58 9.12
CA THR A 45 -4.93 -12.75 9.57
C THR A 45 -6.28 -12.33 10.18
N LYS A 46 -6.29 -11.30 11.02
CA LYS A 46 -7.54 -10.76 11.62
C LYS A 46 -8.50 -10.24 10.56
N ALA A 47 -7.98 -9.62 9.51
CA ALA A 47 -8.77 -9.12 8.39
C ALA A 47 -9.13 -10.20 7.36
N ALA A 48 -8.67 -11.44 7.55
CA ALA A 48 -8.81 -12.53 6.58
C ALA A 48 -8.23 -12.18 5.18
N VAL A 49 -7.20 -11.34 5.12
CA VAL A 49 -6.46 -11.04 3.91
C VAL A 49 -5.38 -12.11 3.71
N PRO A 50 -5.43 -12.87 2.62
CA PRO A 50 -4.41 -13.87 2.33
C PRO A 50 -3.07 -13.23 1.99
N TYR A 51 -1.98 -13.90 2.37
CA TYR A 51 -0.63 -13.41 2.12
C TYR A 51 0.36 -14.54 1.90
N GLU A 52 1.50 -14.22 1.31
CA GLU A 52 2.70 -15.07 1.23
C GLU A 52 3.95 -14.29 1.66
N GLU A 53 4.97 -15.01 2.10
CA GLU A 53 6.27 -14.47 2.49
C GLU A 53 7.42 -15.37 2.01
N GLY A 54 8.64 -14.81 1.98
CA GLY A 54 9.84 -15.54 1.58
C GLY A 54 9.97 -15.74 0.08
N GLY A 55 9.23 -14.99 -0.72
CA GLY A 55 9.25 -15.02 -2.17
C GLY A 55 7.93 -14.54 -2.79
N HIS A 56 7.88 -14.52 -4.11
CA HIS A 56 6.71 -14.11 -4.87
C HIS A 56 6.26 -15.27 -5.78
N GLN A 57 5.52 -16.23 -5.23
CA GLN A 57 4.93 -17.33 -6.00
C GLN A 57 3.71 -16.85 -6.78
N LEU A 58 2.94 -15.92 -6.19
CA LEU A 58 1.80 -15.23 -6.79
C LEU A 58 0.72 -16.21 -7.30
N PRO A 59 0.12 -17.02 -6.42
CA PRO A 59 -0.85 -18.05 -6.81
C PRO A 59 -2.10 -17.49 -7.50
N TYR A 60 -2.37 -16.18 -7.31
CA TYR A 60 -3.56 -15.50 -7.86
C TYR A 60 -3.22 -14.51 -8.99
N LEU A 61 -2.01 -14.54 -9.54
CA LEU A 61 -1.57 -13.56 -10.53
C LEU A 61 -2.45 -13.52 -11.78
N GLN A 62 -3.01 -14.65 -12.19
CA GLN A 62 -3.89 -14.74 -13.35
C GLN A 62 -5.27 -14.07 -13.13
N ASP A 63 -5.69 -13.98 -11.87
CA ASP A 63 -6.95 -13.32 -11.49
C ASP A 63 -6.74 -11.85 -11.10
N THR A 64 -5.49 -11.38 -11.05
CA THR A 64 -5.12 -10.03 -10.65
C THR A 64 -5.47 -9.04 -11.76
N GLU A 65 -6.16 -7.97 -11.40
CA GLU A 65 -6.55 -6.87 -12.29
C GLU A 65 -5.67 -5.63 -12.08
N GLU A 66 -5.10 -5.47 -10.88
CA GLU A 66 -4.30 -4.31 -10.49
C GLU A 66 -3.26 -4.67 -9.43
N VAL A 67 -2.15 -3.93 -9.43
CA VAL A 67 -1.03 -4.14 -8.50
C VAL A 67 -0.74 -2.87 -7.72
N ILE A 68 -0.64 -2.97 -6.41
CA ILE A 68 -0.08 -1.94 -5.54
C ILE A 68 1.35 -2.34 -5.22
N LYS A 69 2.31 -1.44 -5.43
CA LYS A 69 3.73 -1.70 -5.23
C LYS A 69 4.32 -0.75 -4.20
N SER A 70 4.97 -1.31 -3.18
CA SER A 70 5.76 -0.53 -2.22
C SER A 70 6.94 0.17 -2.91
N PRO A 71 7.25 1.45 -2.55
CA PRO A 71 8.37 2.18 -3.15
C PRO A 71 9.73 1.51 -2.94
N GLY A 72 9.88 0.70 -1.88
CA GLY A 72 11.10 -0.06 -1.62
C GLY A 72 11.38 -1.18 -2.62
N ILE A 73 10.41 -1.58 -3.44
CA ILE A 73 10.60 -2.63 -4.44
C ILE A 73 11.00 -1.96 -5.77
N PRO A 74 12.21 -2.24 -6.29
CA PRO A 74 12.66 -1.61 -7.52
C PRO A 74 11.86 -2.10 -8.74
N ASP A 75 11.72 -1.24 -9.74
CA ASP A 75 11.01 -1.55 -10.98
C ASP A 75 11.68 -2.66 -11.80
N SER A 76 12.97 -2.91 -11.54
CA SER A 76 13.75 -4.00 -12.12
C SER A 76 13.51 -5.36 -11.44
N ALA A 77 12.79 -5.41 -10.30
CA ALA A 77 12.50 -6.66 -9.63
C ALA A 77 11.73 -7.62 -10.56
N GLU A 78 12.04 -8.91 -10.46
CA GLU A 78 11.43 -9.93 -11.31
C GLU A 78 9.90 -9.93 -11.20
N VAL A 79 9.38 -9.84 -9.97
CA VAL A 79 7.93 -9.77 -9.71
C VAL A 79 7.27 -8.61 -10.45
N VAL A 80 7.91 -7.43 -10.46
CA VAL A 80 7.40 -6.24 -11.15
C VAL A 80 7.43 -6.44 -12.67
N ARG A 81 8.50 -7.04 -13.20
CA ARG A 81 8.58 -7.39 -14.62
C ARG A 81 7.50 -8.39 -15.04
N ARG A 82 7.21 -9.39 -14.20
CA ARG A 82 6.12 -10.34 -14.45
C ARG A 82 4.77 -9.63 -14.54
N CYS A 83 4.47 -8.73 -13.60
CA CYS A 83 3.23 -7.95 -13.62
C CYS A 83 3.14 -7.06 -14.87
N LYS A 84 4.23 -6.36 -15.23
CA LYS A 84 4.30 -5.54 -16.45
C LYS A 84 4.11 -6.37 -17.72
N ALA A 85 4.69 -7.56 -17.79
CA ALA A 85 4.54 -8.46 -18.95
C ALA A 85 3.09 -8.93 -19.16
N LEU A 86 2.28 -8.96 -18.12
CA LEU A 86 0.85 -9.25 -18.17
C LEU A 86 -0.01 -8.00 -18.44
N GLY A 87 0.61 -6.83 -18.60
CA GLY A 87 -0.11 -5.58 -18.82
C GLY A 87 -0.85 -5.05 -17.59
N LEU A 88 -0.53 -5.54 -16.39
CA LEU A 88 -1.20 -5.11 -15.16
C LEU A 88 -0.84 -3.67 -14.81
N PRO A 89 -1.81 -2.81 -14.50
CA PRO A 89 -1.54 -1.49 -13.96
C PRO A 89 -0.88 -1.60 -12.59
N ILE A 90 0.20 -0.85 -12.39
CA ILE A 90 0.97 -0.84 -11.14
C ILE A 90 0.92 0.55 -10.56
N LEU A 91 0.46 0.66 -9.32
CA LEU A 91 0.31 1.90 -8.56
C LEU A 91 1.18 1.85 -7.30
N SER A 92 1.54 3.01 -6.79
CA SER A 92 2.01 3.15 -5.42
C SER A 92 0.85 3.09 -4.42
N GLU A 93 1.15 2.82 -3.15
CA GLU A 93 0.14 2.86 -2.07
C GLU A 93 -0.53 4.24 -1.99
N ILE A 94 0.24 5.31 -2.20
CA ILE A 94 -0.26 6.70 -2.17
C ILE A 94 -1.21 6.95 -3.34
N GLU A 95 -0.88 6.53 -4.55
CA GLU A 95 -1.76 6.67 -5.73
C GLU A 95 -3.07 5.91 -5.54
N PHE A 96 -3.01 4.71 -4.97
CA PHE A 96 -4.21 3.95 -4.66
C PHE A 96 -5.07 4.66 -3.61
N ALA A 97 -4.47 5.10 -2.50
CA ALA A 97 -5.18 5.81 -1.44
C ALA A 97 -5.80 7.14 -1.92
N ALA A 98 -5.10 7.85 -2.81
CA ALA A 98 -5.58 9.11 -3.37
C ALA A 98 -6.90 8.99 -4.14
N ARG A 99 -7.23 7.82 -4.67
CA ARG A 99 -8.53 7.56 -5.34
C ARG A 99 -9.72 7.75 -4.39
N TYR A 100 -9.49 7.55 -3.09
CA TYR A 100 -10.51 7.58 -2.03
C TYR A 100 -10.42 8.83 -1.15
N THR A 101 -9.55 9.76 -1.53
CA THR A 101 -9.31 11.02 -0.80
C THR A 101 -9.85 12.18 -1.62
N THR A 102 -10.56 13.10 -0.98
CA THR A 102 -10.97 14.34 -1.64
C THR A 102 -9.77 15.28 -1.82
N PRO A 103 -9.51 15.82 -3.03
CA PRO A 103 -8.33 16.66 -3.30
C PRO A 103 -8.12 17.86 -2.37
N LYS A 104 -9.20 18.35 -1.74
CA LYS A 104 -9.15 19.48 -0.79
C LYS A 104 -8.57 19.15 0.57
N GLN A 105 -8.28 17.87 0.84
CA GLN A 105 -7.87 17.37 2.16
C GLN A 105 -6.46 16.78 2.15
N LEU A 106 -5.74 16.82 1.03
CA LEU A 106 -4.41 16.24 0.91
C LEU A 106 -3.35 17.33 0.90
N ILE A 107 -2.47 17.32 1.90
CA ILE A 107 -1.25 18.13 1.94
C ILE A 107 -0.07 17.18 1.81
N SER A 108 0.68 17.28 0.71
CA SER A 108 1.86 16.46 0.45
C SER A 108 3.13 17.22 0.78
N ILE A 109 4.00 16.60 1.59
CA ILE A 109 5.28 17.18 2.01
C ILE A 109 6.41 16.31 1.48
N THR A 110 7.28 16.89 0.67
CA THR A 110 8.44 16.21 0.11
C THR A 110 9.73 16.97 0.40
N GLY A 111 10.87 16.31 0.26
CA GLY A 111 12.19 16.91 0.45
C GLY A 111 13.22 15.89 0.93
N SER A 112 14.50 16.23 0.79
CA SER A 112 15.61 15.38 1.25
C SER A 112 15.71 15.36 2.77
N ASN A 113 15.47 16.50 3.43
CA ASN A 113 15.55 16.69 4.89
C ASN A 113 14.33 17.47 5.39
N GLY A 114 14.04 17.36 6.68
CA GLY A 114 13.05 18.18 7.38
C GLY A 114 11.59 17.81 7.12
N LYS A 115 11.30 16.70 6.40
CA LYS A 115 9.91 16.28 6.13
C LYS A 115 9.10 16.10 7.41
N THR A 116 9.62 15.35 8.37
CA THR A 116 8.94 15.09 9.65
C THR A 116 8.72 16.38 10.44
N THR A 117 9.74 17.25 10.52
CA THR A 117 9.63 18.54 11.22
C THR A 117 8.55 19.42 10.57
N THR A 118 8.57 19.55 9.24
CA THR A 118 7.59 20.34 8.49
C THR A 118 6.19 19.77 8.66
N THR A 119 6.02 18.45 8.59
CA THR A 119 4.74 17.78 8.81
C THR A 119 4.18 18.08 10.20
N THR A 120 5.03 17.97 11.23
CA THR A 120 4.64 18.26 12.61
C THR A 120 4.22 19.72 12.79
N LEU A 121 4.96 20.67 12.21
CA LEU A 121 4.63 22.10 12.31
C LEU A 121 3.32 22.43 11.60
N ILE A 122 3.07 21.87 10.43
CA ILE A 122 1.82 22.04 9.69
C ILE A 122 0.65 21.43 10.47
N ASP A 123 0.81 20.21 11.02
CA ASP A 123 -0.20 19.56 11.85
C ASP A 123 -0.58 20.44 13.06
N LEU A 124 0.42 20.94 13.80
CA LEU A 124 0.20 21.82 14.94
C LEU A 124 -0.54 23.11 14.55
N ALA A 125 -0.12 23.74 13.46
CA ALA A 125 -0.72 24.99 13.00
C ALA A 125 -2.19 24.79 12.58
N LEU A 126 -2.49 23.72 11.85
CA LEU A 126 -3.84 23.44 11.38
C LEU A 126 -4.77 23.01 12.51
N ARG A 127 -4.28 22.21 13.48
CA ARG A 127 -5.04 21.86 14.69
C ARG A 127 -5.33 23.10 15.53
N ALA A 128 -4.36 24.03 15.69
CA ALA A 128 -4.58 25.29 16.37
C ALA A 128 -5.64 26.16 15.68
N ALA A 129 -5.77 26.06 14.36
CA ALA A 129 -6.81 26.69 13.56
C ALA A 129 -8.16 25.94 13.56
N GLY A 130 -8.30 24.86 14.32
CA GLY A 130 -9.54 24.08 14.44
C GLY A 130 -9.79 23.08 13.29
N VAL A 131 -8.77 22.82 12.45
CA VAL A 131 -8.86 21.83 11.36
C VAL A 131 -8.59 20.43 11.92
N GLN A 132 -9.50 19.48 11.68
CA GLN A 132 -9.25 18.08 11.97
C GLN A 132 -8.40 17.46 10.88
N LEU A 133 -7.29 16.83 11.28
CA LEU A 133 -6.34 16.16 10.39
C LEU A 133 -6.17 14.70 10.79
N SER A 134 -5.98 13.84 9.79
CA SER A 134 -5.43 12.50 9.92
C SER A 134 -4.04 12.51 9.28
N LEU A 135 -3.03 12.07 10.03
CA LEU A 135 -1.65 11.87 9.56
C LEU A 135 -1.44 10.40 9.20
#